data_10d9326c85c283c7eacb1968d802f094
#
_entry.id   10d9326c85c283c7eacb1968d802f094
#
_cell.length_a   1.000
_cell.length_b   1.000
_cell.length_c   1.000
_cell.angle_alpha   90.00
_cell.angle_beta   90.00
_cell.angle_gamma   90.00
#
_symmetry.space_group_name_H-M   'P 1'
#
loop_
_entity.id
_entity.type
_entity.pdbx_description
1 polymer ?
#
loop_
_entity_poly.entity_id
_entity_poly.type
_entity_poly.pdbx_seq_one_letter_code
_entity_poly.pdbx_strand_id
1 'polypeptide(L)'
;MKTGPKITKVSVTTFEHELENVGKDYNTFNMVYEGGSKLKQSGTILQIHTDQGIVGEYPEIGRAIGDVQTVAEYLIGKDALSRESIYNDMKRGLRHGAMLGVGVIDICLWDIAGKLYDEPLYRLLGGEKKPLPAYASTLHGDENGGLQTPEDFANFAEQCYEMGYRSFKVHGWGLARNNIKREIDNVLNLGRQFAGRMDLLIDPACEIKNFGDALKLGRACDEAEFFWWEDPYQDGGVSQFAHRKLRQMVKTPLLQTEHIRLLEQHVDFIVADATDYVRAGAHEDGGITGAMKIAHACEGFGLDMELHGPGPVHRHIMSTIRNTNFFELGLVHP
;
A
#
# COMPACT_ATOMS: atom_id res chain seq x y z
N MET A 1 -31.81 23.06 -7.34
CA MET A 1 -30.93 22.01 -6.79
C MET A 1 -30.09 22.64 -5.69
N LYS A 2 -29.95 22.01 -4.52
CA LYS A 2 -28.99 22.48 -3.50
C LYS A 2 -27.58 22.31 -4.09
N THR A 3 -26.83 23.40 -4.20
CA THR A 3 -25.40 23.33 -4.57
C THR A 3 -24.62 22.68 -3.42
N GLY A 4 -23.68 21.80 -3.72
CA GLY A 4 -22.78 21.24 -2.71
C GLY A 4 -21.87 22.31 -2.09
N PRO A 5 -21.12 21.97 -1.02
CA PRO A 5 -20.18 22.88 -0.37
C PRO A 5 -19.09 23.31 -1.34
N LYS A 6 -18.86 24.63 -1.46
CA LYS A 6 -17.84 25.19 -2.34
C LYS A 6 -16.51 25.27 -1.62
N ILE A 7 -15.44 24.85 -2.29
CA ILE A 7 -14.08 24.94 -1.77
C ILE A 7 -13.66 26.41 -1.70
N THR A 8 -13.23 26.87 -0.52
CA THR A 8 -12.85 28.28 -0.27
C THR A 8 -11.36 28.43 0.01
N LYS A 9 -10.69 27.38 0.50
CA LYS A 9 -9.28 27.44 0.86
C LYS A 9 -8.67 26.04 0.84
N VAL A 10 -7.41 25.93 0.39
CA VAL A 10 -6.55 24.75 0.54
C VAL A 10 -5.39 25.15 1.43
N SER A 11 -5.11 24.40 2.48
CA SER A 11 -3.98 24.64 3.37
C SER A 11 -3.22 23.37 3.68
N VAL A 12 -1.92 23.51 3.85
CA VAL A 12 -0.98 22.45 4.27
C VAL A 12 -0.32 22.88 5.55
N THR A 13 -0.38 22.05 6.57
CA THR A 13 0.30 22.25 7.85
C THR A 13 1.36 21.19 8.01
N THR A 14 2.59 21.61 8.35
CA THR A 14 3.70 20.70 8.66
C THR A 14 3.91 20.68 10.17
N PHE A 15 4.16 19.49 10.72
CA PHE A 15 4.51 19.29 12.12
C PHE A 15 5.68 18.31 12.23
N GLU A 16 6.38 18.33 13.34
CA GLU A 16 7.42 17.35 13.65
C GLU A 16 6.92 16.38 14.73
N HIS A 17 7.31 15.12 14.61
CA HIS A 17 7.07 14.09 15.60
C HIS A 17 8.30 13.17 15.71
N GLU A 18 8.37 12.42 16.79
CA GLU A 18 9.47 11.49 17.04
C GLU A 18 8.92 10.06 17.07
N LEU A 19 9.61 9.16 16.36
CA LEU A 19 9.37 7.72 16.41
C LEU A 19 10.46 7.08 17.28
N GLU A 20 10.07 6.18 18.17
CA GLU A 20 10.98 5.43 19.02
C GLU A 20 11.24 4.03 18.44
N ASN A 21 12.47 3.52 18.66
CA ASN A 21 12.91 2.20 18.22
C ASN A 21 12.87 1.98 16.69
N VAL A 22 12.95 3.06 15.94
CA VAL A 22 12.94 3.03 14.48
C VAL A 22 14.11 3.83 13.93
N GLY A 23 14.86 3.26 13.02
CA GLY A 23 15.93 3.91 12.27
C GLY A 23 15.66 3.88 10.76
N LYS A 24 16.71 4.07 9.97
CA LYS A 24 16.70 3.97 8.51
C LYS A 24 17.64 2.87 8.05
N ASP A 25 17.28 2.20 6.95
CA ASP A 25 18.16 1.24 6.30
C ASP A 25 19.43 1.90 5.71
N TYR A 26 20.31 1.08 5.13
CA TYR A 26 21.62 1.52 4.61
C TYR A 26 21.53 2.59 3.51
N ASN A 27 20.43 2.67 2.78
CA ASN A 27 20.21 3.66 1.74
C ASN A 27 19.25 4.79 2.16
N THR A 28 18.80 4.77 3.41
CA THR A 28 17.89 5.74 4.03
C THR A 28 16.47 5.79 3.47
N PHE A 29 16.05 4.81 2.68
CA PHE A 29 14.73 4.78 2.05
C PHE A 29 13.68 4.12 2.94
N ASN A 30 14.03 3.02 3.62
CA ASN A 30 13.08 2.25 4.39
C ASN A 30 13.32 2.40 5.89
N MET A 31 12.25 2.25 6.67
CA MET A 31 12.35 2.17 8.12
C MET A 31 12.76 0.75 8.53
N VAL A 32 13.61 0.67 9.55
CA VAL A 32 14.09 -0.58 10.15
C VAL A 32 13.96 -0.50 11.66
N TYR A 33 13.89 -1.65 12.32
CA TYR A 33 13.98 -1.70 13.78
C TYR A 33 15.38 -1.25 14.25
N GLU A 34 15.41 -0.37 15.23
CA GLU A 34 16.65 0.10 15.85
C GLU A 34 16.39 0.41 17.32
N GLY A 35 16.51 -0.61 18.17
CA GLY A 35 16.20 -0.52 19.60
C GLY A 35 16.89 0.63 20.29
N GLY A 36 16.15 1.47 21.03
CA GLY A 36 16.63 2.65 21.76
C GLY A 36 16.86 3.88 20.88
N SER A 37 16.69 3.81 19.57
CA SER A 37 16.82 4.95 18.68
C SER A 37 15.60 5.88 18.76
N LYS A 38 15.79 7.11 18.28
CA LYS A 38 14.73 8.11 18.12
C LYS A 38 14.89 8.78 16.76
N LEU A 39 13.86 8.65 15.91
CA LEU A 39 13.84 9.22 14.59
C LEU A 39 12.86 10.39 14.53
N LYS A 40 13.38 11.60 14.28
CA LYS A 40 12.52 12.76 14.00
C LYS A 40 11.98 12.66 12.58
N GLN A 41 10.67 12.81 12.45
CA GLN A 41 9.99 12.87 11.18
C GLN A 41 9.12 14.11 11.07
N SER A 42 8.99 14.62 9.85
CA SER A 42 8.02 15.66 9.52
C SER A 42 6.75 15.02 9.00
N GLY A 43 5.64 15.29 9.66
CA GLY A 43 4.30 14.99 9.18
C GLY A 43 3.69 16.21 8.48
N THR A 44 2.75 15.97 7.59
CA THR A 44 2.01 17.03 6.89
C THR A 44 0.52 16.70 6.85
N ILE A 45 -0.33 17.71 7.00
CA ILE A 45 -1.79 17.59 6.92
C ILE A 45 -2.29 18.51 5.81
N LEU A 46 -3.04 17.95 4.87
CA LEU A 46 -3.84 18.70 3.91
C LEU A 46 -5.21 18.98 4.51
N GLN A 47 -5.67 20.23 4.38
CA GLN A 47 -7.02 20.66 4.75
C GLN A 47 -7.68 21.38 3.57
N ILE A 48 -8.87 20.96 3.21
CA ILE A 48 -9.73 21.59 2.19
C ILE A 48 -10.96 22.17 2.89
N HIS A 49 -11.03 23.49 2.92
CA HIS A 49 -12.09 24.23 3.60
C HIS A 49 -13.22 24.56 2.63
N THR A 50 -14.45 24.59 3.14
CA THR A 50 -15.64 24.91 2.35
C THR A 50 -16.41 26.14 2.91
N ASP A 51 -17.28 26.72 2.07
CA ASP A 51 -18.18 27.81 2.43
C ASP A 51 -19.26 27.43 3.47
N GLN A 52 -19.43 26.12 3.73
CA GLN A 52 -20.37 25.62 4.74
C GLN A 52 -19.67 25.27 6.07
N GLY A 53 -18.38 25.63 6.24
CA GLY A 53 -17.61 25.39 7.45
C GLY A 53 -17.13 23.94 7.62
N ILE A 54 -17.38 23.06 6.64
CA ILE A 54 -16.87 21.68 6.64
C ILE A 54 -15.44 21.70 6.12
N VAL A 55 -14.55 20.99 6.79
CA VAL A 55 -13.14 20.83 6.40
C VAL A 55 -12.85 19.37 6.14
N GLY A 56 -12.37 19.04 4.94
CA GLY A 56 -11.83 17.74 4.62
C GLY A 56 -10.34 17.69 4.95
N GLU A 57 -9.88 16.58 5.53
CA GLU A 57 -8.54 16.47 6.08
C GLU A 57 -7.89 15.14 5.71
N TYR A 58 -6.60 15.20 5.41
CA TYR A 58 -5.78 13.99 5.22
C TYR A 58 -4.33 14.23 5.64
N PRO A 59 -3.75 13.36 6.49
CA PRO A 59 -2.35 13.43 6.87
C PRO A 59 -1.44 12.77 5.80
N GLU A 60 -0.11 12.87 5.99
CA GLU A 60 0.90 12.14 5.21
C GLU A 60 1.00 12.52 3.73
N ILE A 61 0.81 13.78 3.41
CA ILE A 61 0.87 14.25 2.02
C ILE A 61 2.27 14.58 1.51
N GLY A 62 3.34 14.29 2.26
CA GLY A 62 4.71 14.80 2.03
C GLY A 62 5.17 14.76 0.57
N ARG A 63 5.05 13.63 -0.12
CA ARG A 63 5.43 13.49 -1.54
C ARG A 63 4.46 14.20 -2.50
N ALA A 64 3.23 14.48 -2.08
CA ALA A 64 2.18 15.09 -2.90
C ALA A 64 2.14 16.63 -2.81
N ILE A 65 2.93 17.28 -1.94
CA ILE A 65 2.87 18.72 -1.69
C ILE A 65 3.00 19.54 -2.98
N GLY A 66 3.95 19.20 -3.86
CA GLY A 66 4.16 19.89 -5.13
C GLY A 66 2.95 19.79 -6.07
N ASP A 67 2.32 18.63 -6.12
CA ASP A 67 1.10 18.41 -6.88
C ASP A 67 -0.08 19.23 -6.32
N VAL A 68 -0.25 19.22 -4.99
CA VAL A 68 -1.29 20.01 -4.29
C VAL A 68 -1.12 21.50 -4.60
N GLN A 69 0.11 22.03 -4.50
CA GLN A 69 0.40 23.44 -4.84
C GLN A 69 0.04 23.75 -6.29
N THR A 70 0.32 22.84 -7.23
CA THR A 70 0.04 23.01 -8.65
C THR A 70 -1.45 23.17 -8.96
N VAL A 71 -2.32 22.45 -8.23
CA VAL A 71 -3.76 22.43 -8.52
C VAL A 71 -4.61 23.20 -7.50
N ALA A 72 -4.02 23.80 -6.47
CA ALA A 72 -4.76 24.45 -5.39
C ALA A 72 -5.68 25.56 -5.91
N GLU A 73 -5.22 26.41 -6.83
CA GLU A 73 -6.02 27.49 -7.42
C GLU A 73 -7.22 26.95 -8.21
N TYR A 74 -7.02 25.86 -8.96
CA TYR A 74 -8.08 25.18 -9.71
C TYR A 74 -9.23 24.73 -8.80
N LEU A 75 -8.94 24.30 -7.57
CA LEU A 75 -9.95 23.78 -6.63
C LEU A 75 -10.87 24.87 -6.09
N ILE A 76 -10.40 26.12 -5.99
CA ILE A 76 -11.19 27.21 -5.39
C ILE A 76 -12.49 27.47 -6.18
N GLY A 77 -13.61 27.50 -5.47
CA GLY A 77 -14.96 27.68 -6.02
C GLY A 77 -15.60 26.41 -6.58
N LYS A 78 -14.86 25.30 -6.69
CA LYS A 78 -15.42 24.00 -7.10
C LYS A 78 -16.38 23.45 -6.05
N ASP A 79 -17.36 22.70 -6.51
CA ASP A 79 -18.22 21.90 -5.65
C ASP A 79 -17.46 20.66 -5.16
N ALA A 80 -17.25 20.56 -3.85
CA ALA A 80 -16.47 19.46 -3.26
C ALA A 80 -17.09 18.07 -3.49
N LEU A 81 -18.38 18.00 -3.86
CA LEU A 81 -19.05 16.74 -4.19
C LEU A 81 -18.86 16.33 -5.66
N SER A 82 -18.31 17.20 -6.52
CA SER A 82 -18.05 16.90 -7.93
C SER A 82 -16.73 16.11 -8.11
N ARG A 83 -16.54 15.08 -7.30
CA ARG A 83 -15.28 14.32 -7.19
C ARG A 83 -14.79 13.75 -8.53
N GLU A 84 -15.67 13.14 -9.32
CA GLU A 84 -15.30 12.60 -10.65
C GLU A 84 -14.76 13.67 -11.59
N SER A 85 -15.40 14.82 -11.65
CA SER A 85 -14.93 15.93 -12.50
C SER A 85 -13.59 16.46 -12.01
N ILE A 86 -13.43 16.64 -10.70
CA ILE A 86 -12.18 17.11 -10.10
C ILE A 86 -11.06 16.06 -10.32
N TYR A 87 -11.34 14.78 -10.10
CA TYR A 87 -10.41 13.68 -10.36
C TYR A 87 -9.86 13.73 -11.81
N ASN A 88 -10.75 13.82 -12.80
CA ASN A 88 -10.35 13.83 -14.20
C ASN A 88 -9.56 15.08 -14.59
N ASP A 89 -9.98 16.25 -14.11
CA ASP A 89 -9.28 17.50 -14.38
C ASP A 89 -7.88 17.52 -13.73
N MET A 90 -7.76 17.00 -12.50
CA MET A 90 -6.46 16.89 -11.81
C MET A 90 -5.53 15.90 -12.52
N LYS A 91 -6.01 14.75 -12.99
CA LYS A 91 -5.20 13.83 -13.82
C LYS A 91 -4.59 14.56 -15.00
N ARG A 92 -5.40 15.36 -15.71
CA ARG A 92 -4.92 16.15 -16.84
C ARG A 92 -3.91 17.23 -16.39
N GLY A 93 -4.20 17.91 -15.29
CA GLY A 93 -3.34 18.98 -14.76
C GLY A 93 -1.97 18.48 -14.31
N LEU A 94 -1.94 17.30 -13.68
CA LEU A 94 -0.74 16.69 -13.07
C LEU A 94 -0.04 15.65 -13.97
N ARG A 95 -0.40 15.54 -15.25
CA ARG A 95 0.11 14.50 -16.16
C ARG A 95 1.64 14.50 -16.36
N HIS A 96 2.33 15.55 -15.97
CA HIS A 96 3.80 15.65 -16.06
C HIS A 96 4.52 15.27 -14.75
N GLY A 97 3.78 14.88 -13.72
CA GLY A 97 4.30 14.50 -12.41
C GLY A 97 3.88 13.09 -11.98
N ALA A 98 4.08 12.79 -10.72
CA ALA A 98 3.71 11.50 -10.12
C ALA A 98 2.20 11.36 -9.84
N MET A 99 1.42 12.42 -10.01
CA MET A 99 -0.04 12.48 -9.81
C MET A 99 -0.53 12.09 -8.40
N LEU A 100 0.35 12.12 -7.39
CA LEU A 100 0.00 11.79 -6.01
C LEU A 100 -1.02 12.78 -5.41
N GLY A 101 -0.99 14.03 -5.87
CA GLY A 101 -1.96 15.06 -5.47
C GLY A 101 -3.40 14.68 -5.76
N VAL A 102 -3.66 13.87 -6.80
CA VAL A 102 -5.02 13.38 -7.11
C VAL A 102 -5.57 12.57 -5.94
N GLY A 103 -4.74 11.67 -5.38
CA GLY A 103 -5.16 10.80 -4.28
C GLY A 103 -5.46 11.57 -2.99
N VAL A 104 -4.53 12.38 -2.54
CA VAL A 104 -4.67 13.09 -1.25
C VAL A 104 -5.79 14.11 -1.26
N ILE A 105 -6.03 14.77 -2.41
CA ILE A 105 -7.14 15.72 -2.56
C ILE A 105 -8.47 14.96 -2.59
N ASP A 106 -8.58 13.88 -3.36
CA ASP A 106 -9.81 13.09 -3.44
C ASP A 106 -10.23 12.54 -2.07
N ILE A 107 -9.27 12.07 -1.26
CA ILE A 107 -9.54 11.62 0.12
C ILE A 107 -10.16 12.74 0.95
N CYS A 108 -9.61 13.97 0.87
CA CYS A 108 -10.21 15.13 1.56
C CYS A 108 -11.62 15.43 1.07
N LEU A 109 -11.90 15.29 -0.23
CA LEU A 109 -13.25 15.52 -0.78
C LEU A 109 -14.24 14.44 -0.31
N TRP A 110 -13.80 13.21 -0.15
CA TRP A 110 -14.60 12.14 0.45
C TRP A 110 -14.83 12.38 1.94
N ASP A 111 -13.84 12.89 2.68
CA ASP A 111 -13.98 13.25 4.09
C ASP A 111 -15.00 14.38 4.27
N ILE A 112 -15.01 15.39 3.37
CA ILE A 112 -16.09 16.40 3.32
C ILE A 112 -17.46 15.74 3.14
N ALA A 113 -17.58 14.77 2.24
CA ALA A 113 -18.83 14.08 2.00
C ALA A 113 -19.29 13.29 3.24
N GLY A 114 -18.39 12.56 3.89
CA GLY A 114 -18.68 11.85 5.14
C GLY A 114 -19.20 12.78 6.22
N LYS A 115 -18.53 13.91 6.44
CA LYS A 115 -18.91 14.94 7.41
C LYS A 115 -20.23 15.63 7.04
N LEU A 116 -20.45 15.90 5.76
CA LEU A 116 -21.68 16.55 5.28
C LEU A 116 -22.92 15.68 5.49
N TYR A 117 -22.80 14.39 5.25
CA TYR A 117 -23.90 13.42 5.36
C TYR A 117 -23.99 12.76 6.73
N ASP A 118 -23.04 13.04 7.63
CA ASP A 118 -22.89 12.41 8.95
C ASP A 118 -22.87 10.87 8.84
N GLU A 119 -22.13 10.37 7.85
CA GLU A 119 -22.06 8.93 7.56
C GLU A 119 -20.61 8.49 7.34
N PRO A 120 -20.21 7.29 7.83
CA PRO A 120 -18.90 6.74 7.54
C PRO A 120 -18.78 6.39 6.05
N LEU A 121 -17.56 6.55 5.49
CA LEU A 121 -17.34 6.42 4.06
C LEU A 121 -17.76 5.06 3.48
N TYR A 122 -17.54 3.96 4.22
CA TYR A 122 -17.97 2.64 3.72
C TYR A 122 -19.48 2.58 3.43
N ARG A 123 -20.33 3.30 4.20
CA ARG A 123 -21.77 3.37 3.95
C ARG A 123 -22.10 4.22 2.71
N LEU A 124 -21.38 5.32 2.52
CA LEU A 124 -21.54 6.15 1.31
C LEU A 124 -21.11 5.40 0.05
N LEU A 125 -20.18 4.45 0.20
CA LEU A 125 -19.73 3.57 -0.87
C LEU A 125 -20.61 2.33 -1.07
N GLY A 126 -21.63 2.11 -0.22
CA GLY A 126 -22.55 0.99 -0.31
C GLY A 126 -22.06 -0.28 0.41
N GLY A 127 -21.02 -0.17 1.21
CA GLY A 127 -20.48 -1.27 2.01
C GLY A 127 -21.12 -1.42 3.38
N GLU A 128 -20.64 -2.40 4.15
CA GLU A 128 -21.12 -2.69 5.50
C GLU A 128 -19.96 -2.91 6.47
N LYS A 129 -20.21 -2.66 7.75
CA LYS A 129 -19.24 -2.88 8.81
C LYS A 129 -19.02 -4.38 9.00
N LYS A 130 -17.79 -4.84 8.78
CA LYS A 130 -17.37 -6.24 8.98
C LYS A 130 -15.96 -6.31 9.59
N PRO A 131 -15.61 -7.38 10.30
CA PRO A 131 -14.22 -7.67 10.63
C PRO A 131 -13.40 -7.82 9.34
N LEU A 132 -12.19 -7.29 9.33
CA LEU A 132 -11.26 -7.42 8.21
C LEU A 132 -10.12 -8.36 8.64
N PRO A 133 -9.86 -9.45 7.91
CA PRO A 133 -8.65 -10.22 8.11
C PRO A 133 -7.42 -9.30 7.94
N ALA A 134 -6.39 -9.53 8.75
CA ALA A 134 -5.16 -8.73 8.68
C ALA A 134 -3.95 -9.64 8.75
N TYR A 135 -2.87 -9.24 8.09
CA TYR A 135 -1.57 -9.88 8.27
C TYR A 135 -0.65 -9.06 9.18
N ALA A 136 0.22 -9.77 9.90
CA ALA A 136 1.33 -9.18 10.61
C ALA A 136 2.51 -9.00 9.63
N SER A 137 3.11 -7.81 9.57
CA SER A 137 4.22 -7.51 8.67
C SER A 137 5.48 -7.15 9.44
N THR A 138 6.63 -7.70 9.04
CA THR A 138 7.93 -7.27 9.55
C THR A 138 8.41 -5.98 8.90
N LEU A 139 9.44 -5.34 9.47
CA LEU A 139 10.17 -4.24 8.84
C LEU A 139 11.25 -4.76 7.91
N HIS A 140 11.79 -3.88 7.06
CA HIS A 140 12.98 -4.17 6.26
C HIS A 140 14.23 -4.24 7.12
N GLY A 141 15.14 -5.18 6.80
CA GLY A 141 16.44 -5.25 7.44
C GLY A 141 16.40 -5.46 8.95
N ASP A 142 15.54 -6.33 9.41
CA ASP A 142 15.15 -6.50 10.82
C ASP A 142 16.26 -7.01 11.77
N GLU A 143 17.50 -7.13 11.32
CA GLU A 143 18.61 -7.60 12.13
C GLU A 143 18.78 -6.84 13.45
N ASN A 144 18.58 -5.55 13.43
CA ASN A 144 18.65 -4.69 14.62
C ASN A 144 17.49 -4.91 15.60
N GLY A 145 16.38 -5.46 15.11
CA GLY A 145 15.21 -5.82 15.92
C GLY A 145 15.27 -7.24 16.48
N GLY A 146 16.40 -7.95 16.29
CA GLY A 146 16.57 -9.32 16.77
C GLY A 146 16.21 -10.41 15.77
N LEU A 147 15.78 -10.08 14.56
CA LEU A 147 15.46 -11.04 13.49
C LEU A 147 16.72 -11.34 12.66
N GLN A 148 17.70 -12.05 13.25
CA GLN A 148 19.02 -12.29 12.66
C GLN A 148 19.13 -13.60 11.91
N THR A 149 18.27 -14.57 12.23
CA THR A 149 18.30 -15.92 11.67
C THR A 149 16.90 -16.33 11.18
N PRO A 150 16.79 -17.35 10.31
CA PRO A 150 15.49 -17.92 9.95
C PRO A 150 14.66 -18.40 11.15
N GLU A 151 15.31 -18.85 12.23
CA GLU A 151 14.62 -19.26 13.45
C GLU A 151 14.05 -18.09 14.23
N ASP A 152 14.72 -16.93 14.22
CA ASP A 152 14.17 -15.72 14.86
C ASP A 152 12.88 -15.27 14.15
N PHE A 153 12.84 -15.32 12.81
CA PHE A 153 11.61 -15.05 12.05
C PHE A 153 10.50 -16.06 12.37
N ALA A 154 10.84 -17.34 12.48
CA ALA A 154 9.87 -18.37 12.84
C ALA A 154 9.32 -18.18 14.25
N ASN A 155 10.17 -17.85 15.22
CA ASN A 155 9.77 -17.54 16.59
C ASN A 155 8.86 -16.32 16.64
N PHE A 156 9.13 -15.30 15.84
CA PHE A 156 8.28 -14.11 15.77
C PHE A 156 6.95 -14.42 15.07
N ALA A 157 6.96 -15.21 14.00
CA ALA A 157 5.72 -15.67 13.36
C ALA A 157 4.84 -16.48 14.33
N GLU A 158 5.44 -17.33 15.22
CA GLU A 158 4.69 -18.04 16.25
C GLU A 158 4.06 -17.07 17.25
N GLN A 159 4.77 -16.03 17.70
CA GLN A 159 4.20 -15.00 18.56
C GLN A 159 3.01 -14.30 17.88
N CYS A 160 3.14 -13.96 16.59
CA CYS A 160 2.04 -13.39 15.82
C CYS A 160 0.85 -14.36 15.73
N TYR A 161 1.10 -15.67 15.55
CA TYR A 161 0.07 -16.68 15.53
C TYR A 161 -0.66 -16.78 16.88
N GLU A 162 0.08 -16.74 17.99
CA GLU A 162 -0.48 -16.71 19.35
C GLU A 162 -1.31 -15.45 19.64
N MET A 163 -0.92 -14.30 19.07
CA MET A 163 -1.71 -13.06 19.12
C MET A 163 -3.00 -13.12 18.29
N GLY A 164 -3.18 -14.17 17.49
CA GLY A 164 -4.39 -14.38 16.69
C GLY A 164 -4.27 -14.09 15.21
N TYR A 165 -3.08 -13.68 14.72
CA TYR A 165 -2.86 -13.53 13.27
C TYR A 165 -2.89 -14.89 12.58
N ARG A 166 -3.37 -14.90 11.34
CA ARG A 166 -3.40 -16.08 10.48
C ARG A 166 -2.68 -15.86 9.15
N SER A 167 -2.02 -14.72 9.05
CA SER A 167 -1.19 -14.34 7.90
C SER A 167 0.01 -13.55 8.37
N PHE A 168 1.17 -13.81 7.78
CA PHE A 168 2.45 -13.22 8.17
C PHE A 168 3.26 -12.80 6.94
N LYS A 169 3.63 -11.51 6.85
CA LYS A 169 4.44 -10.96 5.75
C LYS A 169 5.87 -10.70 6.19
N VAL A 170 6.81 -11.21 5.41
CA VAL A 170 8.25 -11.04 5.61
C VAL A 170 8.79 -10.08 4.55
N HIS A 171 9.53 -9.05 4.97
CA HIS A 171 10.35 -8.24 4.07
C HIS A 171 11.79 -8.75 3.95
N GLY A 172 12.23 -9.59 4.88
CA GLY A 172 13.57 -10.17 4.90
C GLY A 172 14.68 -9.18 5.30
N TRP A 173 15.92 -9.51 4.96
CA TRP A 173 17.10 -8.72 5.36
C TRP A 173 17.58 -7.72 4.32
N GLY A 174 16.85 -7.55 3.23
CA GLY A 174 17.27 -6.69 2.13
C GLY A 174 18.24 -7.39 1.19
N LEU A 175 17.73 -7.90 0.07
CA LEU A 175 18.45 -8.70 -0.92
C LEU A 175 19.59 -7.95 -1.61
N ALA A 176 19.58 -6.62 -1.59
CA ALA A 176 20.67 -5.81 -2.10
C ALA A 176 21.96 -5.98 -1.28
N ARG A 177 21.85 -6.29 0.00
CA ARG A 177 22.97 -6.46 0.94
C ARG A 177 23.33 -7.89 1.20
N ASN A 178 22.37 -8.80 1.17
CA ASN A 178 22.52 -10.19 1.53
C ASN A 178 22.62 -11.08 0.28
N ASN A 179 23.07 -12.29 0.46
CA ASN A 179 23.00 -13.27 -0.61
C ASN A 179 21.61 -13.90 -0.65
N ILE A 180 21.14 -14.24 -1.84
CA ILE A 180 19.84 -14.85 -2.06
C ILE A 180 19.61 -16.15 -1.26
N LYS A 181 20.70 -16.87 -0.93
CA LYS A 181 20.61 -18.11 -0.17
C LYS A 181 20.02 -17.89 1.22
N ARG A 182 20.39 -16.80 1.90
CA ARG A 182 19.88 -16.49 3.24
C ARG A 182 18.37 -16.28 3.21
N GLU A 183 17.87 -15.56 2.20
CA GLU A 183 16.43 -15.34 2.03
C GLU A 183 15.70 -16.65 1.69
N ILE A 184 16.30 -17.49 0.85
CA ILE A 184 15.75 -18.83 0.54
C ILE A 184 15.67 -19.68 1.80
N ASP A 185 16.73 -19.71 2.62
CA ASP A 185 16.76 -20.48 3.87
C ASP A 185 15.65 -20.00 4.83
N ASN A 186 15.37 -18.69 4.89
CA ASN A 186 14.29 -18.11 5.68
C ASN A 186 12.90 -18.53 5.17
N VAL A 187 12.65 -18.38 3.88
CA VAL A 187 11.41 -18.79 3.23
C VAL A 187 11.10 -20.26 3.48
N LEU A 188 12.09 -21.13 3.25
CA LEU A 188 11.94 -22.58 3.46
C LEU A 188 11.74 -22.94 4.93
N ASN A 189 12.38 -22.21 5.86
CA ASN A 189 12.18 -22.43 7.30
C ASN A 189 10.75 -22.06 7.72
N LEU A 190 10.25 -20.91 7.29
CA LEU A 190 8.87 -20.48 7.56
C LEU A 190 7.87 -21.47 6.97
N GLY A 191 8.06 -21.91 5.71
CA GLY A 191 7.19 -22.90 5.09
C GLY A 191 7.10 -24.20 5.87
N ARG A 192 8.24 -24.74 6.32
CA ARG A 192 8.25 -25.98 7.14
C ARG A 192 7.47 -25.87 8.44
N GLN A 193 7.42 -24.69 9.06
CA GLN A 193 6.80 -24.51 10.37
C GLN A 193 5.34 -24.01 10.28
N PHE A 194 5.01 -23.25 9.24
CA PHE A 194 3.74 -22.52 9.17
C PHE A 194 2.87 -22.84 7.97
N ALA A 195 3.35 -23.56 6.94
CA ALA A 195 2.49 -23.96 5.84
C ALA A 195 1.23 -24.70 6.37
N GLY A 196 0.04 -24.27 5.92
CA GLY A 196 -1.25 -24.78 6.41
C GLY A 196 -1.69 -24.27 7.80
N ARG A 197 -0.83 -23.51 8.51
CA ARG A 197 -1.20 -22.82 9.77
C ARG A 197 -1.44 -21.33 9.57
N MET A 198 -0.63 -20.71 8.72
CA MET A 198 -0.72 -19.29 8.36
C MET A 198 -0.53 -19.13 6.84
N ASP A 199 -1.17 -18.12 6.28
CA ASP A 199 -0.84 -17.64 4.94
C ASP A 199 0.48 -16.86 5.02
N LEU A 200 1.50 -17.38 4.35
CA LEU A 200 2.83 -16.77 4.33
C LEU A 200 2.97 -15.84 3.13
N LEU A 201 3.47 -14.65 3.36
CA LEU A 201 3.59 -13.58 2.38
C LEU A 201 5.05 -13.10 2.36
N ILE A 202 5.58 -12.75 1.19
CA ILE A 202 6.92 -12.19 1.08
C ILE A 202 6.93 -10.95 0.19
N ASP A 203 7.69 -9.95 0.62
CA ASP A 203 7.88 -8.68 -0.07
C ASP A 203 9.35 -8.24 0.07
N PRO A 204 10.19 -8.51 -0.92
CA PRO A 204 11.59 -8.05 -0.91
C PRO A 204 11.74 -6.57 -1.31
N ALA A 205 10.67 -5.81 -1.38
CA ALA A 205 10.66 -4.38 -1.64
C ALA A 205 11.51 -3.95 -2.85
N CYS A 206 11.34 -4.62 -3.97
CA CYS A 206 12.07 -4.34 -5.21
C CYS A 206 13.60 -4.50 -5.10
N GLU A 207 14.11 -5.40 -4.29
CA GLU A 207 15.57 -5.49 -4.07
C GLU A 207 16.30 -6.54 -4.90
N ILE A 208 15.62 -7.47 -5.59
CA ILE A 208 16.28 -8.51 -6.37
C ILE A 208 16.80 -7.96 -7.70
N LYS A 209 18.12 -8.05 -7.89
CA LYS A 209 18.83 -7.40 -9.00
C LYS A 209 18.70 -8.12 -10.35
N ASN A 210 18.44 -9.42 -10.35
CA ASN A 210 18.45 -10.21 -11.58
C ASN A 210 17.42 -11.33 -11.57
N PHE A 211 17.04 -11.74 -12.78
CA PHE A 211 16.04 -12.79 -12.99
C PHE A 211 16.40 -14.14 -12.38
N GLY A 212 17.68 -14.51 -12.42
CA GLY A 212 18.12 -15.80 -11.90
C GLY A 212 17.90 -15.94 -10.40
N ASP A 213 18.15 -14.90 -9.63
CA ASP A 213 17.93 -14.89 -8.19
C ASP A 213 16.44 -14.77 -7.85
N ALA A 214 15.69 -13.97 -8.61
CA ALA A 214 14.23 -13.95 -8.49
C ALA A 214 13.63 -15.34 -8.72
N LEU A 215 14.06 -16.05 -9.76
CA LEU A 215 13.58 -17.40 -10.03
C LEU A 215 13.93 -18.40 -8.92
N LYS A 216 15.13 -18.29 -8.30
CA LYS A 216 15.52 -19.17 -7.18
C LYS A 216 14.63 -18.94 -5.96
N LEU A 217 14.40 -17.66 -5.60
CA LEU A 217 13.54 -17.32 -4.46
C LEU A 217 12.08 -17.71 -4.73
N GLY A 218 11.56 -17.44 -5.92
CA GLY A 218 10.19 -17.82 -6.28
C GLY A 218 9.98 -19.35 -6.21
N ARG A 219 10.96 -20.16 -6.60
CA ARG A 219 10.88 -21.62 -6.43
C ARG A 219 10.94 -22.07 -4.98
N ALA A 220 11.64 -21.34 -4.12
CA ALA A 220 11.59 -21.59 -2.69
C ALA A 220 10.20 -21.21 -2.10
N CYS A 221 9.61 -20.14 -2.58
CA CYS A 221 8.23 -19.77 -2.22
C CYS A 221 7.23 -20.84 -2.69
N ASP A 222 7.41 -21.42 -3.89
CA ASP A 222 6.61 -22.54 -4.39
C ASP A 222 6.70 -23.77 -3.48
N GLU A 223 7.89 -24.13 -3.02
CA GLU A 223 8.14 -25.24 -2.10
C GLU A 223 7.56 -24.97 -0.71
N ALA A 224 7.63 -23.75 -0.27
CA ALA A 224 7.18 -23.30 1.06
C ALA A 224 5.69 -22.93 1.09
N GLU A 225 4.97 -23.07 -0.02
CA GLU A 225 3.52 -22.77 -0.17
C GLU A 225 3.15 -21.34 0.24
N PHE A 226 3.95 -20.33 -0.16
CA PHE A 226 3.63 -18.94 0.09
C PHE A 226 2.37 -18.53 -0.65
N PHE A 227 1.53 -17.72 0.01
CA PHE A 227 0.25 -17.24 -0.52
C PHE A 227 0.46 -16.21 -1.66
N TRP A 228 1.39 -15.27 -1.49
CA TRP A 228 1.87 -14.41 -2.57
C TRP A 228 3.32 -13.99 -2.39
N TRP A 229 3.88 -13.50 -3.51
CA TRP A 229 5.18 -12.84 -3.60
C TRP A 229 5.02 -11.45 -4.22
N GLU A 230 5.33 -10.42 -3.43
CA GLU A 230 5.20 -9.00 -3.75
C GLU A 230 6.54 -8.44 -4.23
N ASP A 231 6.51 -7.52 -5.18
CA ASP A 231 7.61 -6.65 -5.66
C ASP A 231 9.02 -7.25 -5.74
N PRO A 232 9.24 -8.29 -6.56
CA PRO A 232 10.51 -9.02 -6.59
C PRO A 232 11.70 -8.21 -7.11
N TYR A 233 11.52 -7.36 -8.14
CA TYR A 233 12.65 -6.81 -8.89
C TYR A 233 13.08 -5.40 -8.50
N GLN A 234 14.40 -5.11 -8.67
CA GLN A 234 14.98 -3.77 -8.54
C GLN A 234 14.67 -2.85 -9.76
N ASP A 235 13.54 -3.04 -10.39
CA ASP A 235 13.01 -2.19 -11.46
C ASP A 235 11.97 -1.18 -10.94
N GLY A 236 11.73 -1.18 -9.63
CA GLY A 236 10.69 -0.38 -8.99
C GLY A 236 9.28 -0.91 -9.26
N GLY A 237 9.11 -2.21 -9.53
CA GLY A 237 7.82 -2.86 -9.71
C GLY A 237 7.07 -2.51 -11.00
N VAL A 238 7.76 -2.00 -12.04
CA VAL A 238 7.10 -1.42 -13.23
C VAL A 238 7.22 -2.24 -14.51
N SER A 239 8.11 -3.22 -14.58
CA SER A 239 8.35 -4.00 -15.80
C SER A 239 7.31 -5.11 -16.00
N GLN A 240 6.29 -4.85 -16.78
CA GLN A 240 5.27 -5.85 -17.15
C GLN A 240 5.90 -7.12 -17.78
N PHE A 241 6.89 -6.95 -18.64
CA PHE A 241 7.54 -8.10 -19.29
C PHE A 241 8.30 -8.98 -18.29
N ALA A 242 9.05 -8.38 -17.37
CA ALA A 242 9.84 -9.12 -16.37
C ALA A 242 8.92 -9.91 -15.43
N HIS A 243 7.87 -9.27 -14.92
CA HIS A 243 6.91 -9.92 -14.02
C HIS A 243 6.12 -11.02 -14.71
N ARG A 244 5.61 -10.78 -15.93
CA ARG A 244 4.97 -11.83 -16.73
C ARG A 244 5.89 -13.04 -16.94
N LYS A 245 7.17 -12.81 -17.27
CA LYS A 245 8.14 -13.90 -17.45
C LYS A 245 8.36 -14.69 -16.17
N LEU A 246 8.47 -14.01 -15.02
CA LEU A 246 8.63 -14.66 -13.73
C LEU A 246 7.38 -15.47 -13.37
N ARG A 247 6.20 -14.87 -13.48
CA ARG A 247 4.91 -15.49 -13.23
C ARG A 247 4.71 -16.81 -14.00
N GLN A 248 5.21 -16.89 -15.22
CA GLN A 248 5.15 -18.12 -16.03
C GLN A 248 6.09 -19.25 -15.56
N MET A 249 7.02 -18.98 -14.62
CA MET A 249 8.06 -19.89 -14.18
C MET A 249 8.00 -20.26 -12.71
N VAL A 250 7.10 -19.63 -11.96
CA VAL A 250 6.82 -19.90 -10.54
C VAL A 250 5.33 -20.21 -10.37
N LYS A 251 4.98 -20.89 -9.27
CA LYS A 251 3.58 -21.22 -8.94
C LYS A 251 3.00 -20.24 -7.93
N THR A 252 3.85 -19.70 -7.06
CA THR A 252 3.45 -18.70 -6.07
C THR A 252 2.91 -17.47 -6.79
N PRO A 253 1.67 -17.06 -6.51
CA PRO A 253 1.06 -15.90 -7.13
C PRO A 253 1.86 -14.62 -6.90
N LEU A 254 1.95 -13.76 -7.90
CA LEU A 254 2.58 -12.45 -7.80
C LEU A 254 1.57 -11.39 -7.40
N LEU A 255 1.91 -10.58 -6.41
CA LEU A 255 1.24 -9.34 -6.07
C LEU A 255 2.08 -8.17 -6.59
N GLN A 256 1.54 -7.40 -7.53
CA GLN A 256 2.26 -6.31 -8.20
C GLN A 256 1.40 -5.06 -8.30
N THR A 257 1.98 -3.99 -8.79
CA THR A 257 1.35 -2.72 -9.15
C THR A 257 1.37 -1.64 -8.05
N GLU A 258 2.07 -1.84 -6.94
CA GLU A 258 2.23 -0.81 -5.90
C GLU A 258 2.85 0.49 -6.44
N HIS A 259 3.82 0.35 -7.36
CA HIS A 259 4.67 1.46 -7.82
C HIS A 259 4.23 2.10 -9.13
N ILE A 260 3.12 1.64 -9.72
CA ILE A 260 2.47 2.30 -10.86
C ILE A 260 1.31 3.18 -10.37
N ARG A 261 0.61 3.88 -11.25
CA ARG A 261 -0.36 4.89 -10.83
C ARG A 261 -1.66 4.78 -11.62
N LEU A 262 -2.76 4.98 -10.90
CA LEU A 262 -4.09 5.17 -11.45
C LEU A 262 -4.62 3.95 -12.24
N LEU A 263 -5.85 4.02 -12.65
CA LEU A 263 -6.60 2.92 -13.28
C LEU A 263 -5.92 2.36 -14.53
N GLU A 264 -5.45 3.23 -15.43
CA GLU A 264 -4.99 2.82 -16.75
C GLU A 264 -3.75 1.93 -16.67
N GLN A 265 -2.77 2.29 -15.84
CA GLN A 265 -1.54 1.51 -15.68
C GLN A 265 -1.81 0.15 -15.01
N HIS A 266 -2.75 0.09 -14.05
CA HIS A 266 -3.17 -1.17 -13.44
C HIS A 266 -3.83 -2.09 -14.46
N VAL A 267 -4.74 -1.57 -15.27
CA VAL A 267 -5.38 -2.35 -16.35
C VAL A 267 -4.35 -2.83 -17.36
N ASP A 268 -3.38 -2.01 -17.74
CA ASP A 268 -2.30 -2.43 -18.66
C ASP A 268 -1.46 -3.57 -18.07
N PHE A 269 -1.19 -3.54 -16.76
CA PHE A 269 -0.47 -4.60 -16.07
C PHE A 269 -1.26 -5.92 -16.03
N ILE A 270 -2.56 -5.84 -15.79
CA ILE A 270 -3.47 -7.00 -15.83
C ILE A 270 -3.53 -7.58 -17.24
N VAL A 271 -3.77 -6.76 -18.26
CA VAL A 271 -3.85 -7.19 -19.67
C VAL A 271 -2.53 -7.77 -20.18
N ALA A 272 -1.41 -7.26 -19.66
CA ALA A 272 -0.09 -7.83 -19.96
C ALA A 272 0.15 -9.20 -19.31
N ASP A 273 -0.78 -9.72 -18.50
CA ASP A 273 -0.64 -10.99 -17.75
C ASP A 273 0.56 -10.97 -16.79
N ALA A 274 0.81 -9.82 -16.14
CA ALA A 274 2.01 -9.56 -15.36
C ALA A 274 1.80 -9.65 -13.84
N THR A 275 0.59 -9.92 -13.38
CA THR A 275 0.24 -10.05 -11.95
C THR A 275 -0.87 -11.06 -11.73
N ASP A 276 -0.97 -11.61 -10.52
CA ASP A 276 -2.07 -12.48 -10.07
C ASP A 276 -2.99 -11.75 -9.09
N TYR A 277 -2.41 -10.91 -8.24
CA TYR A 277 -3.10 -9.98 -7.35
C TYR A 277 -2.68 -8.55 -7.71
N VAL A 278 -3.57 -7.60 -7.52
CA VAL A 278 -3.31 -6.18 -7.83
C VAL A 278 -3.10 -5.41 -6.55
N ARG A 279 -1.94 -4.78 -6.39
CA ARG A 279 -1.66 -3.87 -5.29
C ARG A 279 -2.11 -2.46 -5.67
N ALA A 280 -2.85 -1.78 -4.79
CA ALA A 280 -3.26 -0.40 -4.99
C ALA A 280 -3.32 0.34 -3.65
N GLY A 281 -3.21 1.65 -3.69
CA GLY A 281 -3.33 2.49 -2.50
C GLY A 281 -4.17 3.73 -2.78
N ALA A 282 -5.07 4.10 -1.87
CA ALA A 282 -5.86 5.32 -2.05
C ALA A 282 -4.97 6.57 -2.18
N HIS A 283 -3.86 6.61 -1.46
CA HIS A 283 -2.90 7.70 -1.52
C HIS A 283 -2.27 7.84 -2.92
N GLU A 284 -1.82 6.73 -3.49
CA GLU A 284 -1.05 6.66 -4.73
C GLU A 284 -1.96 6.66 -5.97
N ASP A 285 -3.16 6.10 -5.88
CA ASP A 285 -3.97 5.73 -7.02
C ASP A 285 -5.23 6.57 -7.21
N GLY A 286 -5.14 7.83 -6.83
CA GLY A 286 -6.21 8.78 -7.09
C GLY A 286 -7.35 8.76 -6.08
N GLY A 287 -7.03 8.46 -4.84
CA GLY A 287 -7.94 8.52 -3.71
C GLY A 287 -8.90 7.34 -3.65
N ILE A 288 -9.99 7.54 -2.95
CA ILE A 288 -11.09 6.57 -2.88
C ILE A 288 -11.71 6.37 -4.25
N THR A 289 -11.88 7.46 -5.01
CA THR A 289 -12.43 7.41 -6.37
C THR A 289 -11.57 6.54 -7.28
N GLY A 290 -10.25 6.71 -7.27
CA GLY A 290 -9.33 5.93 -8.09
C GLY A 290 -9.24 4.47 -7.64
N ALA A 291 -9.05 4.21 -6.35
CA ALA A 291 -8.98 2.87 -5.80
C ALA A 291 -10.24 2.04 -6.06
N MET A 292 -11.44 2.64 -5.95
CA MET A 292 -12.69 1.97 -6.29
C MET A 292 -12.78 1.62 -7.78
N LYS A 293 -12.28 2.47 -8.69
CA LYS A 293 -12.21 2.14 -10.12
C LYS A 293 -11.29 0.94 -10.39
N ILE A 294 -10.13 0.88 -9.72
CA ILE A 294 -9.20 -0.24 -9.82
C ILE A 294 -9.85 -1.51 -9.27
N ALA A 295 -10.49 -1.44 -8.10
CA ALA A 295 -11.19 -2.58 -7.50
C ALA A 295 -12.25 -3.18 -8.43
N HIS A 296 -13.07 -2.34 -9.04
CA HIS A 296 -14.11 -2.81 -9.99
C HIS A 296 -13.50 -3.34 -11.29
N ALA A 297 -12.39 -2.77 -11.76
CA ALA A 297 -11.67 -3.34 -12.91
C ALA A 297 -11.12 -4.73 -12.56
N CYS A 298 -10.45 -4.89 -11.42
CA CYS A 298 -9.97 -6.19 -10.93
C CYS A 298 -11.11 -7.20 -10.81
N GLU A 299 -12.24 -6.81 -10.24
CA GLU A 299 -13.44 -7.65 -10.14
C GLU A 299 -13.91 -8.13 -11.52
N GLY A 300 -13.91 -7.26 -12.53
CA GLY A 300 -14.28 -7.60 -13.89
C GLY A 300 -13.32 -8.58 -14.57
N PHE A 301 -12.05 -8.60 -14.19
CA PHE A 301 -11.04 -9.56 -14.63
C PHE A 301 -10.98 -10.83 -13.76
N GLY A 302 -11.75 -10.90 -12.66
CA GLY A 302 -11.72 -12.02 -11.72
C GLY A 302 -10.49 -12.03 -10.82
N LEU A 303 -9.88 -10.85 -10.57
CA LEU A 303 -8.71 -10.67 -9.72
C LEU A 303 -9.08 -9.98 -8.41
N ASP A 304 -8.28 -10.23 -7.38
CA ASP A 304 -8.36 -9.52 -6.11
C ASP A 304 -7.45 -8.29 -6.11
N MET A 305 -7.88 -7.26 -5.37
CA MET A 305 -7.11 -6.05 -5.13
C MET A 305 -6.75 -5.95 -3.65
N GLU A 306 -5.46 -5.87 -3.37
CA GLU A 306 -4.91 -5.71 -2.03
C GLU A 306 -4.47 -4.26 -1.80
N LEU A 307 -4.85 -3.69 -0.67
CA LEU A 307 -4.54 -2.29 -0.37
C LEU A 307 -3.20 -2.14 0.35
N HIS A 308 -2.32 -1.27 -0.18
CA HIS A 308 -1.00 -1.00 0.37
C HIS A 308 -1.05 -0.07 1.58
N GLY A 309 -0.46 -0.51 2.68
CA GLY A 309 -0.28 0.27 3.89
C GLY A 309 -1.51 0.34 4.81
N PRO A 310 -1.26 0.56 6.10
CA PRO A 310 -2.31 0.71 7.09
C PRO A 310 -2.99 2.07 6.92
N GLY A 311 -4.25 2.15 7.24
CA GLY A 311 -4.93 3.45 7.27
C GLY A 311 -6.45 3.33 7.34
N PRO A 312 -7.13 4.34 7.88
CA PRO A 312 -8.58 4.32 8.00
C PRO A 312 -9.28 4.28 6.63
N VAL A 313 -8.70 4.93 5.62
CA VAL A 313 -9.24 4.99 4.26
C VAL A 313 -9.36 3.58 3.66
N HIS A 314 -8.31 2.78 3.78
CA HIS A 314 -8.27 1.41 3.26
C HIS A 314 -9.29 0.50 3.95
N ARG A 315 -9.52 0.67 5.26
CA ARG A 315 -10.58 -0.07 5.97
C ARG A 315 -11.97 0.23 5.42
N HIS A 316 -12.25 1.47 5.03
CA HIS A 316 -13.52 1.82 4.39
C HIS A 316 -13.66 1.16 3.01
N ILE A 317 -12.61 1.19 2.19
CA ILE A 317 -12.62 0.56 0.86
C ILE A 317 -12.82 -0.95 1.00
N MET A 318 -12.03 -1.64 1.86
CA MET A 318 -12.15 -3.09 2.10
C MET A 318 -13.51 -3.50 2.65
N SER A 319 -14.17 -2.64 3.42
CA SER A 319 -15.53 -2.88 3.91
C SER A 319 -16.58 -2.77 2.81
N THR A 320 -16.19 -2.30 1.62
CA THR A 320 -17.10 -2.06 0.48
C THR A 320 -16.91 -3.08 -0.63
N ILE A 321 -15.67 -3.42 -0.96
CA ILE A 321 -15.35 -4.35 -2.05
C ILE A 321 -15.40 -5.81 -1.59
N ARG A 322 -15.61 -6.75 -2.52
CA ARG A 322 -15.63 -8.20 -2.24
C ARG A 322 -14.32 -8.90 -2.58
N ASN A 323 -13.52 -8.29 -3.45
CA ASN A 323 -12.31 -8.86 -4.03
C ASN A 323 -11.04 -8.33 -3.35
N THR A 324 -10.89 -8.65 -2.06
CA THR A 324 -9.72 -8.30 -1.24
C THR A 324 -9.60 -9.33 -0.10
N ASN A 325 -8.38 -9.64 0.32
CA ASN A 325 -8.12 -10.69 1.30
C ASN A 325 -7.69 -10.13 2.65
N PHE A 326 -6.69 -9.24 2.69
CA PHE A 326 -6.08 -8.83 3.95
C PHE A 326 -5.94 -7.32 4.08
N PHE A 327 -6.23 -6.82 5.27
CA PHE A 327 -5.81 -5.48 5.67
C PHE A 327 -4.34 -5.53 6.08
N GLU A 328 -3.54 -4.69 5.48
CA GLU A 328 -2.17 -4.48 5.94
C GLU A 328 -2.19 -3.74 7.27
N LEU A 329 -1.93 -4.44 8.35
CA LEU A 329 -1.98 -3.82 9.67
C LEU A 329 -0.82 -2.88 9.92
N GLY A 330 0.18 -2.91 9.06
CA GLY A 330 1.41 -2.21 9.27
C GLY A 330 2.41 -3.08 10.03
N LEU A 331 3.43 -2.43 10.53
CA LEU A 331 4.59 -3.12 11.06
C LEU A 331 4.33 -3.62 12.47
N VAL A 332 4.60 -4.89 12.69
CA VAL A 332 4.57 -5.52 14.01
C VAL A 332 6.00 -5.56 14.51
N HIS A 333 6.24 -5.04 15.73
CA HIS A 333 7.57 -5.05 16.35
C HIS A 333 7.79 -6.38 17.06
N PRO A 334 8.98 -7.02 16.91
CA PRO A 334 9.34 -8.25 17.64
C PRO A 334 9.31 -8.08 19.15
#